data_d367a30097aa68a78f9f0824e2454629
#
_entry.id   d367a30097aa68a78f9f0824e2454629
#
_cell.length_a   1.000
_cell.length_b   1.000
_cell.length_c   1.000
_cell.angle_alpha   90.00
_cell.angle_beta   90.00
_cell.angle_gamma   90.00
#
_symmetry.space_group_name_H-M   'P 1'
#
loop_
_entity.id
_entity.type
_entity.pdbx_description
1 polymer ?
#
loop_
_entity_poly.entity_id
_entity_poly.type
_entity_poly.pdbx_seq_one_letter_code
_entity_poly.pdbx_strand_id
1 'polypeptide(L)'
;IGEVYLSALKTASIPAHEIGSILSFKGEENINLAKLEDGSLPSFLFALGHFGNFELYAKTGFIVPDFDLSTTYRGFRQPWLERLILSLREHSGVSFFERRLDGKKLRSFMNRPGTITGLLVDQHAGGRGLRLPFFGLPCSVSPSPALFALRYNLCLHCCFCRRLGLGRWEIEVGPKIGTVCGESCGSPRLNEFGTLFGA
;
A
#
# COMPACT_ATOMS: atom_id res chain seq x y z
N ILE A 1 0.52 -12.73 -17.30
CA ILE A 1 -0.54 -11.68 -17.22
C ILE A 1 -1.89 -12.33 -16.92
N GLY A 2 -2.34 -13.38 -17.65
CA GLY A 2 -3.65 -14.00 -17.41
C GLY A 2 -3.82 -14.56 -16.00
N GLU A 3 -2.79 -15.18 -15.43
CA GLU A 3 -2.85 -15.72 -14.07
C GLU A 3 -3.09 -14.63 -13.00
N VAL A 4 -2.50 -13.45 -13.17
CA VAL A 4 -2.70 -12.34 -12.21
C VAL A 4 -4.16 -11.91 -12.17
N TYR A 5 -4.81 -11.75 -13.33
CA TYR A 5 -6.22 -11.38 -13.39
C TYR A 5 -7.14 -12.48 -12.87
N LEU A 6 -6.86 -13.74 -13.19
CA LEU A 6 -7.64 -14.87 -12.67
C LEU A 6 -7.45 -15.02 -11.15
N SER A 7 -6.23 -14.82 -10.66
CA SER A 7 -5.95 -14.80 -9.22
C SER A 7 -6.67 -13.67 -8.51
N ALA A 8 -6.71 -12.47 -9.11
CA ALA A 8 -7.43 -11.34 -8.54
C ALA A 8 -8.94 -11.61 -8.42
N LEU A 9 -9.56 -12.15 -9.46
CA LEU A 9 -10.97 -12.54 -9.43
C LEU A 9 -11.24 -13.64 -8.39
N LYS A 10 -10.38 -14.66 -8.33
CA LYS A 10 -10.48 -15.72 -7.33
C LYS A 10 -10.32 -15.15 -5.91
N THR A 11 -9.36 -14.23 -5.70
CA THR A 11 -9.10 -13.61 -4.41
C THR A 11 -10.34 -12.90 -3.86
N ALA A 12 -11.14 -12.29 -4.70
CA ALA A 12 -12.38 -11.61 -4.28
C ALA A 12 -13.36 -12.59 -3.60
N SER A 13 -13.42 -13.84 -4.05
CA SER A 13 -14.31 -14.88 -3.52
C SER A 13 -13.75 -15.69 -2.35
N ILE A 14 -12.47 -15.49 -1.97
CA ILE A 14 -11.84 -16.26 -0.87
C ILE A 14 -12.38 -15.79 0.47
N PRO A 15 -12.95 -16.68 1.29
CA PRO A 15 -13.38 -16.35 2.64
C PRO A 15 -12.20 -15.97 3.55
N ALA A 16 -12.46 -15.14 4.55
CA ALA A 16 -11.42 -14.66 5.48
C ALA A 16 -10.62 -15.80 6.13
N HIS A 17 -11.29 -16.89 6.54
CA HIS A 17 -10.66 -18.01 7.21
C HIS A 17 -9.71 -18.85 6.32
N GLU A 18 -9.84 -18.74 5.01
CA GLU A 18 -8.97 -19.43 4.05
C GLU A 18 -7.73 -18.60 3.66
N ILE A 19 -7.69 -17.30 3.98
CA ILE A 19 -6.59 -16.41 3.58
C ILE A 19 -5.25 -16.92 4.10
N GLY A 20 -5.17 -17.39 5.35
CA GLY A 20 -3.92 -17.92 5.94
C GLY A 20 -3.36 -19.16 5.25
N SER A 21 -4.18 -19.90 4.48
CA SER A 21 -3.71 -21.08 3.73
C SER A 21 -2.98 -20.72 2.42
N ILE A 22 -3.24 -19.52 1.88
CA ILE A 22 -2.73 -19.06 0.58
C ILE A 22 -1.77 -17.88 0.69
N LEU A 23 -1.78 -17.18 1.83
CA LEU A 23 -1.00 -15.97 2.06
C LEU A 23 -0.14 -16.14 3.32
N SER A 24 1.16 -15.97 3.16
CA SER A 24 2.13 -15.84 4.24
C SER A 24 2.71 -14.42 4.27
N PHE A 25 3.36 -14.10 5.39
CA PHE A 25 4.03 -12.83 5.58
C PHE A 25 5.51 -13.04 5.83
N LYS A 26 6.30 -12.06 5.43
CA LYS A 26 7.73 -11.96 5.72
C LYS A 26 8.07 -10.53 6.07
N GLY A 27 8.99 -10.32 7.00
CA GLY A 27 9.37 -8.99 7.46
C GLY A 27 8.37 -8.41 8.46
N GLU A 28 7.59 -9.23 9.16
CA GLU A 28 6.66 -8.79 10.22
C GLU A 28 7.41 -8.09 11.35
N GLU A 29 8.67 -8.48 11.60
CA GLU A 29 9.58 -7.85 12.55
C GLU A 29 9.90 -6.38 12.23
N ASN A 30 9.68 -5.95 10.99
CA ASN A 30 9.87 -4.56 10.57
C ASN A 30 8.72 -3.64 11.01
N ILE A 31 7.59 -4.22 11.47
CA ILE A 31 6.39 -3.48 11.87
C ILE A 31 6.18 -3.66 13.37
N ASN A 32 6.13 -2.54 14.11
CA ASN A 32 5.72 -2.57 15.50
C ASN A 32 4.25 -2.14 15.60
N LEU A 33 3.37 -3.11 15.83
CA LEU A 33 1.92 -2.89 15.99
C LEU A 33 1.53 -2.55 17.44
N ALA A 34 2.48 -2.55 18.39
CA ALA A 34 2.21 -2.22 19.77
C ALA A 34 1.71 -0.78 19.93
N LYS A 35 0.88 -0.55 20.93
CA LYS A 35 0.42 0.80 21.29
C LYS A 35 1.60 1.70 21.64
N LEU A 36 1.49 2.95 21.27
CA LEU A 36 2.42 4.02 21.63
C LEU A 36 2.30 4.35 23.12
N GLU A 37 3.23 5.16 23.64
CA GLU A 37 3.26 5.55 25.07
C GLU A 37 1.97 6.27 25.51
N ASP A 38 1.31 6.99 24.60
CA ASP A 38 0.02 7.65 24.83
C ASP A 38 -1.19 6.71 24.75
N GLY A 39 -0.97 5.40 24.54
CA GLY A 39 -2.01 4.38 24.40
C GLY A 39 -2.66 4.30 23.02
N SER A 40 -2.32 5.18 22.09
CA SER A 40 -2.82 5.14 20.71
C SER A 40 -2.13 4.05 19.89
N LEU A 41 -2.79 3.60 18.81
CA LEU A 41 -2.16 2.71 17.83
C LEU A 41 -1.29 3.52 16.85
N PRO A 42 -0.13 2.99 16.44
CA PRO A 42 0.68 3.60 15.41
C PRO A 42 -0.06 3.62 14.06
N SER A 43 0.35 4.49 13.15
CA SER A 43 -0.23 4.56 11.80
C SER A 43 0.87 4.31 10.76
N PHE A 44 0.49 3.58 9.70
CA PHE A 44 1.43 3.12 8.68
C PHE A 44 1.03 3.55 7.28
N LEU A 45 2.02 3.75 6.46
CA LEU A 45 1.88 3.96 5.03
C LEU A 45 2.71 2.91 4.29
N PHE A 46 2.07 2.17 3.41
CA PHE A 46 2.73 1.17 2.59
C PHE A 46 2.81 1.62 1.13
N ALA A 47 4.03 1.71 0.60
CA ALA A 47 4.28 1.82 -0.82
C ALA A 47 4.21 0.42 -1.44
N LEU A 48 3.23 0.19 -2.31
CA LEU A 48 2.89 -1.10 -2.88
C LEU A 48 3.18 -1.14 -4.38
N GLY A 49 3.51 -2.31 -4.90
CA GLY A 49 3.62 -2.56 -6.34
C GLY A 49 2.45 -3.38 -6.88
N HIS A 50 2.13 -3.22 -8.18
CA HIS A 50 1.23 -4.10 -8.93
C HIS A 50 1.93 -5.43 -9.28
N PHE A 51 2.75 -5.93 -8.38
CA PHE A 51 3.52 -7.14 -8.54
C PHE A 51 2.79 -8.33 -7.89
N GLY A 52 2.80 -9.47 -8.55
CA GLY A 52 2.10 -10.67 -8.07
C GLY A 52 0.58 -10.46 -7.99
N ASN A 53 -0.05 -11.06 -6.97
CA ASN A 53 -1.48 -10.91 -6.72
C ASN A 53 -1.74 -9.74 -5.75
N PHE A 54 -1.63 -8.52 -6.24
CA PHE A 54 -1.80 -7.31 -5.44
C PHE A 54 -3.21 -7.13 -4.83
N GLU A 55 -4.24 -7.84 -5.31
CA GLU A 55 -5.57 -7.82 -4.68
C GLU A 55 -5.55 -8.46 -3.28
N LEU A 56 -4.53 -9.26 -2.95
CA LEU A 56 -4.36 -9.80 -1.60
C LEU A 56 -4.09 -8.71 -0.56
N TYR A 57 -3.55 -7.54 -0.96
CA TYR A 57 -3.42 -6.41 -0.02
C TYR A 57 -4.77 -5.97 0.55
N ALA A 58 -5.85 -6.08 -0.23
CA ALA A 58 -7.20 -5.78 0.25
C ALA A 58 -7.70 -6.82 1.28
N LYS A 59 -7.11 -7.99 1.36
CA LYS A 59 -7.49 -9.03 2.33
C LYS A 59 -6.71 -8.95 3.65
N THR A 60 -5.71 -8.09 3.74
CA THR A 60 -4.90 -7.94 4.98
C THR A 60 -5.70 -7.36 6.15
N GLY A 61 -6.83 -6.69 5.90
CA GLY A 61 -7.73 -6.19 6.93
C GLY A 61 -8.25 -7.28 7.89
N PHE A 62 -8.35 -8.53 7.42
CA PHE A 62 -8.74 -9.66 8.27
C PHE A 62 -7.63 -10.09 9.24
N ILE A 63 -6.39 -9.64 9.04
CA ILE A 63 -5.21 -10.06 9.81
C ILE A 63 -4.89 -9.05 10.90
N VAL A 64 -5.21 -7.79 10.69
CA VAL A 64 -4.98 -6.67 11.62
C VAL A 64 -6.31 -5.96 11.96
N PRO A 65 -7.25 -6.64 12.64
CA PRO A 65 -8.60 -6.15 12.87
C PRO A 65 -8.68 -4.86 13.71
N ASP A 66 -7.64 -4.58 14.50
CA ASP A 66 -7.57 -3.37 15.33
C ASP A 66 -7.23 -2.11 14.55
N PHE A 67 -6.86 -2.25 13.28
CA PHE A 67 -6.47 -1.15 12.41
C PHE A 67 -7.52 -0.85 11.36
N ASP A 68 -7.71 0.44 11.08
CA ASP A 68 -8.48 0.91 9.94
C ASP A 68 -7.61 0.90 8.67
N LEU A 69 -8.00 0.14 7.66
CA LEU A 69 -7.24 0.03 6.41
C LEU A 69 -7.83 0.87 5.29
N SER A 70 -6.96 1.43 4.47
CA SER A 70 -7.38 2.14 3.27
C SER A 70 -6.42 1.97 2.10
N THR A 71 -6.95 2.20 0.91
CA THR A 71 -6.16 2.34 -0.32
C THR A 71 -6.82 3.35 -1.26
N THR A 72 -6.09 3.73 -2.30
CA THR A 72 -6.63 4.60 -3.34
C THR A 72 -6.80 3.85 -4.64
N TYR A 73 -7.82 4.20 -5.40
CA TYR A 73 -8.04 3.68 -6.74
C TYR A 73 -8.34 4.81 -7.73
N ARG A 74 -8.26 4.49 -9.00
CA ARG A 74 -8.71 5.36 -10.08
C ARG A 74 -10.06 4.88 -10.57
N GLY A 75 -11.07 5.72 -10.49
CA GLY A 75 -12.41 5.43 -10.98
C GLY A 75 -12.44 5.00 -12.45
N PHE A 76 -13.31 4.09 -12.77
CA PHE A 76 -13.53 3.61 -14.13
C PHE A 76 -14.45 4.57 -14.89
N ARG A 77 -14.28 4.63 -16.21
CA ARG A 77 -15.19 5.42 -17.06
C ARG A 77 -16.59 4.83 -17.13
N GLN A 78 -16.70 3.51 -16.98
CA GLN A 78 -17.96 2.77 -17.01
C GLN A 78 -18.50 2.59 -15.59
N PRO A 79 -19.62 3.21 -15.22
CA PRO A 79 -20.14 3.13 -13.84
C PRO A 79 -20.56 1.72 -13.41
N TRP A 80 -20.97 0.86 -14.34
CA TRP A 80 -21.31 -0.53 -14.03
C TRP A 80 -20.07 -1.34 -13.66
N LEU A 81 -18.93 -1.12 -14.36
CA LEU A 81 -17.67 -1.79 -14.07
C LEU A 81 -17.10 -1.33 -12.73
N GLU A 82 -17.19 -0.04 -12.43
CA GLU A 82 -16.79 0.49 -11.15
C GLU A 82 -17.58 -0.16 -10.00
N ARG A 83 -18.91 -0.21 -10.12
CA ARG A 83 -19.77 -0.88 -9.13
C ARG A 83 -19.42 -2.35 -8.96
N LEU A 84 -19.18 -3.08 -10.06
CA LEU A 84 -18.78 -4.49 -10.01
C LEU A 84 -17.44 -4.66 -9.25
N ILE A 85 -16.42 -3.88 -9.59
CA ILE A 85 -15.10 -3.98 -8.93
C ILE A 85 -15.20 -3.60 -7.45
N LEU A 86 -15.93 -2.55 -7.10
CA LEU A 86 -16.11 -2.15 -5.71
C LEU A 86 -16.90 -3.20 -4.92
N SER A 87 -17.94 -3.81 -5.49
CA SER A 87 -18.70 -4.88 -4.83
C SER A 87 -17.83 -6.12 -4.52
N LEU A 88 -16.88 -6.46 -5.39
CA LEU A 88 -15.92 -7.54 -5.14
C LEU A 88 -14.97 -7.23 -3.97
N ARG A 89 -14.81 -5.95 -3.62
CA ARG A 89 -13.93 -5.47 -2.54
C ARG A 89 -14.67 -5.06 -1.27
N GLU A 90 -16.00 -4.98 -1.32
CA GLU A 90 -16.85 -4.45 -0.24
C GLU A 90 -16.68 -5.19 1.08
N HIS A 91 -16.39 -6.50 1.04
CA HIS A 91 -16.19 -7.34 2.22
C HIS A 91 -14.71 -7.48 2.63
N SER A 92 -13.84 -6.62 2.14
CA SER A 92 -12.41 -6.71 2.43
C SER A 92 -11.98 -6.09 3.76
N GLY A 93 -12.83 -5.29 4.39
CA GLY A 93 -12.47 -4.48 5.56
C GLY A 93 -11.59 -3.27 5.22
N VAL A 94 -11.37 -2.97 3.94
CA VAL A 94 -10.54 -1.87 3.46
C VAL A 94 -11.39 -0.76 2.87
N SER A 95 -11.14 0.48 3.26
CA SER A 95 -11.75 1.68 2.69
C SER A 95 -11.09 2.06 1.37
N PHE A 96 -11.86 2.17 0.28
CA PHE A 96 -11.37 2.54 -1.05
C PHE A 96 -11.70 4.00 -1.36
N PHE A 97 -10.66 4.83 -1.56
CA PHE A 97 -10.81 6.26 -1.87
C PHE A 97 -10.51 6.53 -3.35
N GLU A 98 -11.45 7.16 -4.05
CA GLU A 98 -11.19 7.62 -5.43
C GLU A 98 -10.21 8.79 -5.41
N ARG A 99 -9.13 8.69 -6.18
CA ARG A 99 -7.98 9.62 -6.14
C ARG A 99 -8.33 11.07 -6.45
N ARG A 100 -9.35 11.33 -7.26
CA ARG A 100 -9.75 12.67 -7.70
C ARG A 100 -10.86 13.26 -6.83
N LEU A 101 -11.77 12.42 -6.32
CA LEU A 101 -12.98 12.84 -5.64
C LEU A 101 -12.84 12.81 -4.11
N ASP A 102 -12.15 11.81 -3.59
CA ASP A 102 -12.14 11.52 -2.14
C ASP A 102 -10.91 12.06 -1.40
N GLY A 103 -10.17 13.01 -1.99
CA GLY A 103 -8.94 13.53 -1.38
C GLY A 103 -9.13 14.14 0.02
N LYS A 104 -10.31 14.72 0.32
CA LYS A 104 -10.63 15.22 1.68
C LYS A 104 -10.87 14.07 2.65
N LYS A 105 -11.60 13.04 2.23
CA LYS A 105 -11.88 11.85 3.05
C LYS A 105 -10.60 11.08 3.36
N LEU A 106 -9.74 10.86 2.37
CA LEU A 106 -8.44 10.21 2.56
C LEU A 106 -7.56 10.98 3.56
N ARG A 107 -7.52 12.32 3.48
CA ARG A 107 -6.80 13.15 4.44
C ARG A 107 -7.34 13.01 5.86
N SER A 108 -8.66 13.07 6.02
CA SER A 108 -9.31 12.85 7.32
C SER A 108 -9.02 11.47 7.87
N PHE A 109 -8.99 10.45 7.02
CA PHE A 109 -8.65 9.09 7.39
C PHE A 109 -7.21 8.99 7.92
N MET A 110 -6.21 9.48 7.17
CA MET A 110 -4.79 9.42 7.55
C MET A 110 -4.41 10.26 8.78
N ASN A 111 -5.27 11.18 9.22
CA ASN A 111 -5.06 11.95 10.44
C ASN A 111 -5.54 11.22 11.71
N ARG A 112 -6.15 10.05 11.58
CA ARG A 112 -6.59 9.25 12.74
C ARG A 112 -5.49 8.28 13.15
N PRO A 113 -5.31 7.99 14.45
CA PRO A 113 -4.42 6.94 14.91
C PRO A 113 -4.93 5.56 14.48
N GLY A 114 -4.06 4.57 14.44
CA GLY A 114 -4.42 3.19 14.10
C GLY A 114 -4.83 3.00 12.64
N THR A 115 -4.32 3.82 11.72
CA THR A 115 -4.64 3.70 10.29
C THR A 115 -3.51 3.07 9.51
N ILE A 116 -3.87 2.24 8.54
CA ILE A 116 -2.96 1.66 7.56
C ILE A 116 -3.41 2.09 6.17
N THR A 117 -2.56 2.81 5.45
CA THR A 117 -2.87 3.25 4.08
C THR A 117 -1.90 2.60 3.09
N GLY A 118 -2.42 1.83 2.14
CA GLY A 118 -1.64 1.26 1.04
C GLY A 118 -1.76 2.09 -0.23
N LEU A 119 -0.63 2.43 -0.85
CA LEU A 119 -0.58 3.17 -2.12
C LEU A 119 0.16 2.36 -3.18
N LEU A 120 -0.52 2.01 -4.27
CA LEU A 120 0.11 1.41 -5.46
C LEU A 120 0.83 2.52 -6.24
N VAL A 121 2.18 2.46 -6.31
CA VAL A 121 3.01 3.59 -6.73
C VAL A 121 4.04 3.28 -7.83
N ASP A 122 4.06 2.07 -8.32
CA ASP A 122 5.01 1.55 -9.32
C ASP A 122 4.64 1.92 -10.78
N GLN A 123 3.56 2.65 -10.99
CA GLN A 123 3.16 3.11 -12.32
C GLN A 123 3.69 4.52 -12.61
N HIS A 124 3.89 4.80 -13.90
CA HIS A 124 4.32 6.11 -14.38
C HIS A 124 3.40 7.24 -13.88
N ALA A 125 4.00 8.22 -13.20
CA ALA A 125 3.27 9.30 -12.52
C ALA A 125 2.88 10.49 -13.42
N GLY A 126 3.20 10.41 -14.71
CA GLY A 126 2.92 11.48 -15.67
C GLY A 126 3.86 12.68 -15.52
N GLY A 127 3.45 13.83 -16.03
CA GLY A 127 4.26 15.05 -16.02
C GLY A 127 4.48 15.70 -14.65
N ARG A 128 3.72 15.27 -13.62
CA ARG A 128 3.83 15.79 -12.25
C ARG A 128 4.66 14.89 -11.31
N GLY A 129 5.18 13.77 -11.83
CA GLY A 129 6.05 12.87 -11.08
C GLY A 129 7.45 13.43 -10.90
N LEU A 130 8.16 12.92 -9.89
CA LEU A 130 9.59 13.17 -9.74
C LEU A 130 10.36 12.38 -10.81
N ARG A 131 11.39 13.00 -11.37
CA ARG A 131 12.31 12.34 -12.29
C ARG A 131 13.40 11.64 -11.48
N LEU A 132 13.32 10.31 -11.39
CA LEU A 132 14.30 9.48 -10.69
C LEU A 132 14.85 8.42 -11.64
N PRO A 133 16.13 8.02 -11.48
CA PRO A 133 16.69 6.93 -12.28
C PRO A 133 16.11 5.59 -11.82
N PHE A 134 15.75 4.74 -12.78
CA PHE A 134 15.36 3.36 -12.56
C PHE A 134 16.05 2.48 -13.62
N PHE A 135 16.91 1.58 -13.21
CA PHE A 135 17.83 0.82 -14.09
C PHE A 135 18.61 1.72 -15.07
N GLY A 136 19.10 2.88 -14.59
CA GLY A 136 19.85 3.83 -15.41
C GLY A 136 19.01 4.70 -16.34
N LEU A 137 17.69 4.53 -16.40
CA LEU A 137 16.78 5.31 -17.21
C LEU A 137 15.95 6.28 -16.36
N PRO A 138 15.67 7.52 -16.83
CA PRO A 138 14.87 8.47 -16.09
C PRO A 138 13.39 8.05 -16.10
N CYS A 139 12.83 7.80 -14.92
CA CYS A 139 11.44 7.44 -14.71
C CYS A 139 10.67 8.55 -14.01
N SER A 140 9.36 8.64 -14.26
CA SER A 140 8.45 9.52 -13.54
C SER A 140 7.79 8.78 -12.40
N VAL A 141 8.17 9.09 -11.16
CA VAL A 141 7.77 8.39 -9.94
C VAL A 141 6.81 9.25 -9.11
N SER A 142 5.80 8.63 -8.49
CA SER A 142 4.86 9.34 -7.63
C SER A 142 5.51 9.79 -6.33
N PRO A 143 5.48 11.08 -5.97
CA PRO A 143 5.96 11.55 -4.68
C PRO A 143 4.99 11.30 -3.52
N SER A 144 3.79 10.78 -3.79
CA SER A 144 2.71 10.68 -2.80
C SER A 144 3.09 9.91 -1.53
N PRO A 145 3.80 8.76 -1.57
CA PRO A 145 4.16 8.06 -0.34
C PRO A 145 5.03 8.91 0.59
N ALA A 146 6.07 9.54 0.04
CA ALA A 146 6.97 10.38 0.82
C ALA A 146 6.24 11.61 1.39
N LEU A 147 5.44 12.29 0.56
CA LEU A 147 4.68 13.46 0.99
C LEU A 147 3.65 13.12 2.09
N PHE A 148 2.98 11.97 1.98
CA PHE A 148 2.00 11.56 2.99
C PHE A 148 2.68 11.10 4.28
N ALA A 149 3.76 10.33 4.19
CA ALA A 149 4.54 9.92 5.35
C ALA A 149 5.01 11.13 6.16
N LEU A 150 5.60 12.13 5.50
CA LEU A 150 6.07 13.35 6.15
C LEU A 150 4.93 14.20 6.70
N ARG A 151 3.85 14.38 5.92
CA ARG A 151 2.74 15.26 6.31
C ARG A 151 1.91 14.73 7.46
N TYR A 152 1.71 13.42 7.54
CA TYR A 152 0.83 12.78 8.51
C TYR A 152 1.61 11.98 9.57
N ASN A 153 2.94 12.13 9.59
CA ASN A 153 3.85 11.42 10.51
C ASN A 153 3.61 9.90 10.52
N LEU A 154 3.51 9.30 9.31
CA LEU A 154 3.25 7.88 9.14
C LEU A 154 4.55 7.09 9.00
N CYS A 155 4.61 5.91 9.60
CA CYS A 155 5.71 4.98 9.35
C CYS A 155 5.61 4.43 7.92
N LEU A 156 6.59 4.78 7.06
CA LEU A 156 6.61 4.35 5.65
C LEU A 156 7.38 3.04 5.49
N HIS A 157 6.76 2.08 4.81
CA HIS A 157 7.36 0.81 4.42
C HIS A 157 7.07 0.50 2.95
N CYS A 158 7.92 -0.31 2.31
CA CYS A 158 7.61 -0.92 1.03
C CYS A 158 7.05 -2.33 1.23
N CYS A 159 6.09 -2.74 0.42
CA CYS A 159 5.57 -4.11 0.43
C CYS A 159 5.50 -4.68 -0.97
N PHE A 160 5.81 -5.97 -1.07
CA PHE A 160 5.80 -6.73 -2.31
C PHE A 160 5.00 -8.01 -2.13
N CYS A 161 4.13 -8.34 -3.09
CA CYS A 161 3.41 -9.60 -3.10
C CYS A 161 4.12 -10.58 -4.04
N ARG A 162 4.82 -11.58 -3.50
CA ARG A 162 5.55 -12.58 -4.27
C ARG A 162 4.74 -13.86 -4.42
N ARG A 163 4.89 -14.53 -5.57
CA ARG A 163 4.36 -15.86 -5.79
C ARG A 163 5.33 -16.91 -5.25
N LEU A 164 4.87 -17.74 -4.32
CA LEU A 164 5.65 -18.89 -3.81
C LEU A 164 5.36 -20.19 -4.57
N GLY A 165 4.18 -20.31 -5.16
CA GLY A 165 3.74 -21.49 -5.89
C GLY A 165 2.34 -21.32 -6.45
N LEU A 166 1.76 -22.39 -6.97
CA LEU A 166 0.40 -22.35 -7.48
C LEU A 166 -0.59 -22.02 -6.34
N GLY A 167 -1.27 -20.87 -6.45
CA GLY A 167 -2.23 -20.40 -5.46
C GLY A 167 -1.62 -20.00 -4.10
N ARG A 168 -0.29 -19.89 -3.99
CA ARG A 168 0.38 -19.48 -2.76
C ARG A 168 1.20 -18.22 -2.97
N TRP A 169 1.05 -17.28 -2.03
CA TRP A 169 1.61 -15.95 -2.12
C TRP A 169 2.24 -15.54 -0.79
N GLU A 170 3.15 -14.60 -0.85
CA GLU A 170 3.81 -14.01 0.31
C GLU A 170 3.81 -12.49 0.17
N ILE A 171 3.37 -11.80 1.19
CA ILE A 171 3.57 -10.35 1.32
C ILE A 171 4.84 -10.13 2.13
N GLU A 172 5.85 -9.58 1.48
CA GLU A 172 7.09 -9.17 2.12
C GLU A 172 7.02 -7.69 2.48
N VAL A 173 7.25 -7.38 3.77
CA VAL A 173 7.30 -6.02 4.29
C VAL A 173 8.76 -5.64 4.50
N GLY A 174 9.21 -4.62 3.79
CA GLY A 174 10.55 -4.07 3.95
C GLY A 174 10.73 -3.29 5.26
N PRO A 175 11.98 -2.95 5.60
CA PRO A 175 12.28 -2.13 6.75
C PRO A 175 11.61 -0.75 6.66
N LYS A 176 11.48 -0.09 7.83
CA LYS A 176 10.97 1.28 7.90
C LYS A 176 11.90 2.21 7.11
N ILE A 177 11.31 2.97 6.19
CA ILE A 177 12.03 4.01 5.47
C ILE A 177 12.13 5.23 6.39
N GLY A 178 13.35 5.70 6.64
CA GLY A 178 13.60 6.85 7.49
C GLY A 178 12.92 8.11 6.95
N THR A 179 11.86 8.53 7.62
CA THR A 179 11.27 9.85 7.43
C THR A 179 11.81 10.73 8.53
N VAL A 180 12.81 11.56 8.24
CA VAL A 180 13.37 12.49 9.21
C VAL A 180 12.38 13.62 9.43
N CYS A 181 11.55 13.48 10.45
CA CYS A 181 10.79 14.58 10.99
C CYS A 181 11.45 14.93 12.33
N GLY A 182 12.24 16.02 12.40
CA GLY A 182 12.59 16.58 13.70
C GLY A 182 14.04 16.73 14.11
N GLU A 183 15.03 16.60 13.23
CA GLU A 183 16.31 17.27 13.45
C GLU A 183 16.76 17.89 12.14
N SER A 184 16.79 19.23 12.07
CA SER A 184 17.25 20.08 10.96
C SER A 184 17.06 19.45 9.58
N CYS A 185 16.00 19.86 8.90
CA CYS A 185 15.64 19.43 7.55
C CYS A 185 16.82 19.62 6.58
N GLY A 186 17.73 18.66 6.52
CA GLY A 186 18.51 18.38 5.34
C GLY A 186 17.54 17.67 4.37
N SER A 187 17.45 18.15 3.15
CA SER A 187 16.63 17.55 2.08
C SER A 187 16.69 16.03 2.16
N PRO A 188 15.55 15.31 2.14
CA PRO A 188 15.57 13.85 2.11
C PRO A 188 16.51 13.41 1.01
N ARG A 189 17.51 12.61 1.34
CA ARG A 189 18.46 12.14 0.34
C ARG A 189 17.68 11.28 -0.64
N LEU A 190 17.39 11.85 -1.81
CA LEU A 190 16.70 11.20 -2.93
C LEU A 190 17.31 9.84 -3.32
N ASN A 191 18.55 9.58 -2.87
CA ASN A 191 19.30 8.36 -3.12
C ASN A 191 18.74 7.12 -2.40
N GLU A 192 18.01 7.27 -1.29
CA GLU A 192 17.42 6.11 -0.59
C GLU A 192 16.19 5.56 -1.29
N PHE A 193 15.45 6.39 -2.03
CA PHE A 193 14.34 5.93 -2.86
C PHE A 193 14.78 5.23 -4.15
N GLY A 194 15.93 5.59 -4.69
CA GLY A 194 16.48 4.97 -5.91
C GLY A 194 17.05 3.58 -5.67
N THR A 195 17.57 3.29 -4.49
CA THR A 195 18.16 1.99 -4.16
C THR A 195 17.13 0.90 -3.84
N LEU A 196 15.92 1.26 -3.37
CA LEU A 196 14.86 0.30 -3.08
C LEU A 196 14.24 -0.33 -4.35
N PHE A 197 14.37 0.29 -5.51
CA PHE A 197 13.88 -0.22 -6.79
C PHE A 197 14.99 -0.58 -7.78
N GLY A 198 16.25 -0.52 -7.37
CA GLY A 198 17.43 -0.74 -8.21
C GLY A 198 18.34 -1.90 -7.78
N ALA A 199 17.87 -2.81 -6.94
CA ALA A 199 18.60 -4.05 -6.59
C ALA A 199 17.80 -5.28 -7.00
#